data_5a38809653b275d91471f9db70301a32
#
_entry.id   5a38809653b275d91471f9db70301a32
#
_cell.length_a   1.000
_cell.length_b   1.000
_cell.length_c   1.000
_cell.angle_alpha   90.00
_cell.angle_beta   90.00
_cell.angle_gamma   90.00
#
_symmetry.space_group_name_H-M   'P 1'
#
loop_
_entity.id
_entity.type
_entity.pdbx_description
1 polymer ?
#
loop_
_entity_poly.entity_id
_entity_poly.type
_entity_poly.pdbx_seq_one_letter_code
_entity_poly.pdbx_strand_id
1 'polypeptide(L)'
;MVLTNKQEEGLKTAVARFKAGMPWTCISGYAGSGKSTLVKFIIDALKVPADEVCYVAYTGKAATVLQQKGCVNAMTAHKLLYWASPTPSGKFVFRPKTKLEEKYQVIVVDEISMLPKTMWELLLRHKVYILAL
;
A
#
# COMPACT_ATOMS: atom_id res chain seq x y z
N MET A 1 -17.38 13.15 -9.97
CA MET A 1 -16.07 13.44 -10.57
C MET A 1 -15.85 12.50 -11.76
N VAL A 2 -15.41 13.06 -12.87
CA VAL A 2 -15.16 12.29 -14.09
C VAL A 2 -13.67 11.98 -14.20
N LEU A 3 -13.34 10.71 -14.44
CA LEU A 3 -11.96 10.30 -14.65
C LEU A 3 -11.47 10.73 -16.03
N THR A 4 -10.19 11.11 -16.12
CA THR A 4 -9.54 11.33 -17.41
C THR A 4 -9.36 10.01 -18.15
N ASN A 5 -9.07 10.06 -19.46
CA ASN A 5 -8.82 8.83 -20.23
C ASN A 5 -7.68 8.00 -19.64
N LYS A 6 -6.60 8.65 -19.20
CA LYS A 6 -5.46 7.95 -18.57
C LYS A 6 -5.85 7.32 -17.24
N GLN A 7 -6.67 8.01 -16.45
CA GLN A 7 -7.16 7.47 -15.19
C GLN A 7 -8.07 6.26 -15.43
N GLU A 8 -8.93 6.31 -16.43
CA GLU A 8 -9.77 5.17 -16.81
C GLU A 8 -8.95 3.96 -17.26
N GLU A 9 -7.89 4.19 -18.02
CA GLU A 9 -6.96 3.13 -18.42
C GLU A 9 -6.28 2.51 -17.19
N GLY A 10 -5.81 3.35 -16.27
CA GLY A 10 -5.22 2.91 -15.02
C GLY A 10 -6.18 2.08 -14.17
N LEU A 11 -7.43 2.53 -14.09
CA LEU A 11 -8.48 1.80 -13.38
C LEU A 11 -8.73 0.43 -14.00
N LYS A 12 -8.93 0.37 -15.31
CA LYS A 12 -9.16 -0.88 -16.02
C LYS A 12 -7.99 -1.84 -15.87
N THR A 13 -6.77 -1.34 -16.00
CA THR A 13 -5.55 -2.14 -15.86
C THR A 13 -5.44 -2.71 -14.45
N ALA A 14 -5.63 -1.90 -13.42
CA ALA A 14 -5.54 -2.34 -12.03
C ALA A 14 -6.58 -3.41 -11.71
N VAL A 15 -7.82 -3.22 -12.15
CA VAL A 15 -8.90 -4.19 -11.91
C VAL A 15 -8.62 -5.50 -12.66
N ALA A 16 -8.18 -5.43 -13.92
CA ALA A 16 -7.86 -6.62 -14.70
C ALA A 16 -6.72 -7.41 -14.09
N ARG A 17 -5.67 -6.73 -13.63
CA ARG A 17 -4.52 -7.37 -13.00
C ARG A 17 -4.90 -8.01 -11.67
N PHE A 18 -5.72 -7.36 -10.87
CA PHE A 18 -6.23 -7.96 -9.63
C PHE A 18 -7.00 -9.25 -9.90
N LYS A 19 -7.94 -9.21 -10.85
CA LYS A 19 -8.76 -10.38 -11.20
C LYS A 19 -7.94 -11.51 -11.81
N ALA A 20 -6.84 -11.18 -12.50
CA ALA A 20 -5.93 -12.17 -13.07
C ALA A 20 -4.97 -12.79 -12.04
N GLY A 21 -5.02 -12.36 -10.79
CA GLY A 21 -4.13 -12.85 -9.74
C GLY A 21 -2.72 -12.29 -9.82
N MET A 22 -2.52 -11.17 -10.52
CA MET A 22 -1.22 -10.51 -10.59
C MET A 22 -0.86 -9.90 -9.25
N PRO A 23 0.46 -9.89 -8.87
CA PRO A 23 0.85 -9.46 -7.52
C PRO A 23 0.78 -7.96 -7.29
N TRP A 24 0.86 -7.12 -8.32
CA TRP A 24 0.89 -5.67 -8.14
C TRP A 24 0.56 -4.93 -9.41
N THR A 25 0.19 -3.65 -9.25
CA THR A 25 0.05 -2.69 -10.34
C THR A 25 0.70 -1.38 -9.91
N CYS A 26 1.54 -0.81 -10.76
CA CYS A 26 2.14 0.49 -10.52
C CYS A 26 1.32 1.56 -11.23
N ILE A 27 0.93 2.59 -10.48
CA ILE A 27 0.20 3.74 -11.00
C ILE A 27 1.18 4.90 -11.07
N SER A 28 1.55 5.30 -12.28
CA SER A 28 2.55 6.34 -12.51
C SER A 28 1.99 7.51 -13.30
N GLY A 29 2.77 8.58 -13.38
CA GLY A 29 2.53 9.68 -14.29
C GLY A 29 1.65 10.81 -13.77
N TYR A 30 1.12 10.73 -12.55
CA TYR A 30 0.31 11.79 -11.98
C TYR A 30 0.97 12.41 -10.76
N ALA A 31 1.13 13.72 -10.78
CA ALA A 31 1.53 14.47 -9.61
C ALA A 31 0.29 14.87 -8.81
N GLY A 32 0.42 14.91 -7.49
CA GLY A 32 -0.61 15.44 -6.61
C GLY A 32 -1.83 14.55 -6.41
N SER A 33 -3.01 15.16 -6.38
CA SER A 33 -4.26 14.52 -5.95
C SER A 33 -4.84 13.46 -6.90
N GLY A 34 -4.37 13.41 -8.15
CA GLY A 34 -4.91 12.49 -9.15
C GLY A 34 -4.75 11.02 -8.80
N LYS A 35 -3.61 10.65 -8.22
CA LYS A 35 -3.35 9.27 -7.80
C LYS A 35 -4.26 8.83 -6.66
N SER A 36 -4.45 9.66 -5.66
CA SER A 36 -5.31 9.35 -4.51
C SER A 36 -6.77 9.15 -4.93
N THR A 37 -7.26 9.97 -5.84
CA THR A 37 -8.60 9.83 -6.40
C THR A 37 -8.74 8.51 -7.15
N LEU A 38 -7.75 8.19 -7.99
CA LEU A 38 -7.76 6.97 -8.78
C LEU A 38 -7.77 5.73 -7.88
N VAL A 39 -6.99 5.74 -6.81
CA VAL A 39 -6.95 4.63 -5.84
C VAL A 39 -8.34 4.36 -5.26
N LYS A 40 -9.07 5.40 -4.89
CA LYS A 40 -10.44 5.24 -4.37
C LYS A 40 -11.35 4.57 -5.38
N PHE A 41 -11.29 4.98 -6.65
CA PHE A 41 -12.07 4.34 -7.70
C PHE A 41 -11.68 2.88 -7.92
N ILE A 42 -10.39 2.57 -7.85
CA ILE A 42 -9.92 1.18 -7.98
C ILE A 42 -10.46 0.32 -6.84
N ILE A 43 -10.33 0.77 -5.61
CA ILE A 43 -10.79 0.03 -4.44
C ILE A 43 -12.31 -0.20 -4.50
N ASP A 44 -13.06 0.82 -4.90
CA ASP A 44 -14.51 0.69 -5.07
C ASP A 44 -14.86 -0.33 -6.16
N ALA A 45 -14.13 -0.29 -7.28
CA ALA A 45 -14.36 -1.23 -8.38
C ALA A 45 -14.02 -2.67 -8.01
N LEU A 46 -13.02 -2.86 -7.14
CA LEU A 46 -12.64 -4.18 -6.63
C LEU A 46 -13.60 -4.68 -5.54
N LYS A 47 -14.47 -3.83 -5.03
CA LYS A 47 -15.41 -4.13 -3.94
C LYS A 47 -14.71 -4.61 -2.68
N VAL A 48 -13.54 -4.03 -2.38
CA VAL A 48 -12.78 -4.35 -1.19
C VAL A 48 -13.21 -3.42 -0.05
N PRO A 49 -13.60 -3.97 1.11
CA PRO A 49 -13.96 -3.13 2.26
C PRO A 49 -12.79 -2.28 2.74
N ALA A 50 -13.08 -1.10 3.27
CA ALA A 50 -12.03 -0.17 3.73
C ALA A 50 -11.13 -0.77 4.81
N ASP A 51 -11.65 -1.63 5.68
CA ASP A 51 -10.87 -2.29 6.73
C ASP A 51 -9.93 -3.39 6.21
N GLU A 52 -10.08 -3.79 4.95
CA GLU A 52 -9.20 -4.75 4.29
C GLU A 52 -8.19 -4.09 3.34
N VAL A 53 -8.06 -2.77 3.40
CA VAL A 53 -7.07 -2.00 2.65
C VAL A 53 -6.08 -1.40 3.64
N CYS A 54 -4.79 -1.63 3.41
CA CYS A 54 -3.72 -1.03 4.18
C CYS A 54 -2.97 0.00 3.33
N TYR A 55 -2.78 1.19 3.86
CA TYR A 55 -1.98 2.23 3.23
C TYR A 55 -0.61 2.26 3.89
N VAL A 56 0.45 2.20 3.09
CA VAL A 56 1.82 2.10 3.57
C VAL A 56 2.62 3.29 3.09
N ALA A 57 3.34 3.92 4.02
CA ALA A 57 4.30 4.98 3.75
C ALA A 57 5.66 4.58 4.31
N TYR A 58 6.73 5.14 3.74
CA TYR A 58 8.06 4.82 4.22
C TYR A 58 8.42 5.54 5.52
N THR A 59 7.90 6.76 5.74
CA THR A 59 8.19 7.54 6.95
C THR A 59 6.96 7.67 7.85
N GLY A 60 7.20 7.85 9.15
CA GLY A 60 6.13 8.10 10.12
C GLY A 60 5.33 9.35 9.80
N LYS A 61 6.01 10.42 9.35
CA LYS A 61 5.35 11.67 8.96
C LYS A 61 4.38 11.46 7.79
N ALA A 62 4.81 10.72 6.75
CA ALA A 62 3.96 10.43 5.61
C ALA A 62 2.77 9.54 6.01
N ALA A 63 2.97 8.56 6.88
CA ALA A 63 1.89 7.74 7.41
C ALA A 63 0.86 8.57 8.18
N THR A 64 1.32 9.53 8.99
CA THR A 64 0.44 10.44 9.71
C THR A 64 -0.40 11.30 8.76
N VAL A 65 0.20 11.80 7.70
CA VAL A 65 -0.52 12.58 6.67
C VAL A 65 -1.62 11.73 6.03
N LEU A 66 -1.34 10.48 5.71
CA LEU A 66 -2.35 9.57 5.17
C LEU A 66 -3.50 9.35 6.15
N GLN A 67 -3.20 9.17 7.42
CA GLN A 67 -4.23 9.03 8.48
C GLN A 67 -5.12 10.27 8.55
N GLN A 68 -4.53 11.46 8.47
CA GLN A 68 -5.26 12.73 8.49
C GLN A 68 -6.17 12.89 7.28
N LYS A 69 -5.82 12.27 6.15
CA LYS A 69 -6.65 12.27 4.94
C LYS A 69 -7.76 11.21 4.95
N GLY A 70 -7.91 10.47 6.04
CA GLY A 70 -8.95 9.48 6.19
C GLY A 70 -8.54 8.05 5.86
N CYS A 71 -7.26 7.78 5.63
CA CYS A 71 -6.75 6.43 5.43
C CYS A 71 -6.56 5.76 6.80
N VAL A 72 -7.61 5.16 7.32
CA VAL A 72 -7.69 4.67 8.70
C VAL A 72 -6.60 3.66 9.03
N ASN A 73 -6.25 2.81 8.06
CA ASN A 73 -5.24 1.75 8.24
C ASN A 73 -3.87 2.18 7.68
N ALA A 74 -3.54 3.47 7.73
CA ALA A 74 -2.24 3.93 7.27
C ALA A 74 -1.16 3.66 8.31
N MET A 75 -0.03 3.13 7.88
CA MET A 75 1.11 2.84 8.73
C MET A 75 2.42 2.88 7.95
N THR A 76 3.54 2.85 8.65
CA THR A 76 4.84 2.75 8.00
C THR A 76 5.07 1.33 7.49
N ALA A 77 5.92 1.21 6.46
CA ALA A 77 6.34 -0.09 5.96
C ALA A 77 7.02 -0.94 7.05
N HIS A 78 7.80 -0.30 7.92
CA HIS A 78 8.45 -0.99 9.04
C HIS A 78 7.42 -1.62 9.98
N LYS A 79 6.38 -0.88 10.33
CA LYS A 79 5.32 -1.40 11.22
C LYS A 79 4.57 -2.56 10.59
N LEU A 80 4.30 -2.49 9.30
CA LEU A 80 3.60 -3.54 8.59
C LEU A 80 4.43 -4.83 8.47
N LEU A 81 5.72 -4.69 8.14
CA LEU A 81 6.56 -5.81 7.71
C LEU A 81 7.43 -6.42 8.80
N TYR A 82 7.69 -5.70 9.89
CA TYR A 82 8.64 -6.13 10.92
C TYR A 82 8.03 -6.16 12.30
N TRP A 83 8.45 -7.14 13.09
CA TRP A 83 8.27 -7.11 14.53
C TRP A 83 9.46 -6.39 15.15
N ALA A 84 9.20 -5.49 16.10
CA ALA A 84 10.21 -4.83 16.91
C ALA A 84 10.30 -5.52 18.25
N SER A 85 11.50 -5.97 18.62
CA SER A 85 11.76 -6.61 19.90
C SER A 85 12.83 -5.84 20.66
N PRO A 86 12.62 -5.47 21.94
CA PRO A 86 13.63 -4.81 22.72
C PRO A 86 14.79 -5.75 23.03
N THR A 87 16.01 -5.21 23.07
CA THR A 87 17.20 -5.93 23.52
C THR A 87 17.60 -5.47 24.90
N PRO A 88 18.44 -6.25 25.65
CA PRO A 88 18.91 -5.85 26.96
C PRO A 88 19.66 -4.51 26.99
N SER A 89 20.23 -4.10 25.84
CA SER A 89 20.92 -2.81 25.71
C SER A 89 19.99 -1.62 25.49
N GLY A 90 18.67 -1.83 25.46
CA GLY A 90 17.69 -0.78 25.20
C GLY A 90 17.46 -0.47 23.73
N LYS A 91 18.11 -1.16 22.83
CA LYS A 91 17.89 -1.05 21.38
C LYS A 91 16.84 -2.03 20.92
N PHE A 92 16.21 -1.74 19.77
CA PHE A 92 15.25 -2.66 19.16
C PHE A 92 15.90 -3.46 18.04
N VAL A 93 15.53 -4.73 17.96
CA VAL A 93 15.86 -5.60 16.83
C VAL A 93 14.59 -5.80 16.01
N PHE A 94 14.70 -5.62 14.71
CA PHE A 94 13.58 -5.79 13.77
C PHE A 94 13.69 -7.14 13.07
N ARG A 95 12.62 -7.91 13.11
CA ARG A 95 12.54 -9.20 12.43
C ARG A 95 11.39 -9.17 11.43
N PRO A 96 11.61 -9.63 10.17
CA PRO A 96 10.53 -9.69 9.21
C PRO A 96 9.38 -10.55 9.71
N LYS A 97 8.16 -10.07 9.55
CA LYS A 97 6.98 -10.86 9.89
C LYS A 97 6.81 -11.99 8.89
N THR A 98 6.49 -13.17 9.39
CA THR A 98 6.18 -14.31 8.53
C THR A 98 4.75 -14.24 8.01
N LYS A 99 3.89 -13.52 8.72
CA LYS A 99 2.47 -13.38 8.43
C LYS A 99 2.00 -12.00 8.87
N LEU A 100 1.18 -11.34 8.06
CA LEU A 100 0.59 -10.06 8.45
C LEU A 100 -0.43 -10.27 9.57
N GLU A 101 -0.50 -9.31 10.50
CA GLU A 101 -1.41 -9.40 11.65
C GLU A 101 -2.86 -9.30 11.24
N GLU A 102 -3.16 -8.52 10.20
CA GLU A 102 -4.51 -8.31 9.68
C GLU A 102 -4.66 -8.91 8.29
N LYS A 103 -5.87 -9.30 7.94
CA LYS A 103 -6.17 -9.80 6.59
C LYS A 103 -6.45 -8.65 5.65
N TYR A 104 -5.44 -8.19 4.95
CA TYR A 104 -5.59 -7.19 3.91
C TYR A 104 -5.74 -7.86 2.55
N GLN A 105 -6.66 -7.35 1.73
CA GLN A 105 -6.77 -7.75 0.33
C GLN A 105 -5.94 -6.87 -0.59
N VAL A 106 -5.74 -5.61 -0.19
CA VAL A 106 -4.99 -4.63 -0.98
C VAL A 106 -4.06 -3.85 -0.05
N ILE A 107 -2.82 -3.69 -0.48
CA ILE A 107 -1.85 -2.79 0.16
C ILE A 107 -1.54 -1.68 -0.84
N VAL A 108 -1.81 -0.44 -0.45
CA VAL A 108 -1.48 0.74 -1.24
C VAL A 108 -0.17 1.30 -0.72
N VAL A 109 0.86 1.32 -1.56
CA VAL A 109 2.17 1.87 -1.19
C VAL A 109 2.29 3.28 -1.75
N ASP A 110 2.31 4.27 -0.86
CA ASP A 110 2.52 5.66 -1.23
C ASP A 110 4.01 5.91 -1.46
N GLU A 111 4.34 6.65 -2.53
CA GLU A 111 5.72 6.95 -2.89
C GLU A 111 6.60 5.69 -3.00
N ILE A 112 6.28 4.81 -3.93
CA ILE A 112 7.01 3.54 -4.11
C ILE A 112 8.51 3.76 -4.33
N SER A 113 8.91 4.90 -4.92
CA SER A 113 10.31 5.23 -5.14
C SER A 113 11.12 5.36 -3.85
N MET A 114 10.46 5.61 -2.74
CA MET A 114 11.08 5.73 -1.42
C MET A 114 11.33 4.37 -0.76
N LEU A 115 10.66 3.32 -1.23
CA LEU A 115 10.69 2.02 -0.58
C LEU A 115 11.96 1.24 -0.97
N PRO A 116 12.78 0.79 0.00
CA PRO A 116 13.94 -0.05 -0.30
C PRO A 116 13.53 -1.38 -0.96
N LYS A 117 14.39 -1.88 -1.82
CA LYS A 117 14.16 -3.13 -2.54
C LYS A 117 13.88 -4.31 -1.60
N THR A 118 14.57 -4.38 -0.47
CA THR A 118 14.37 -5.44 0.53
C THR A 118 12.94 -5.43 1.08
N MET A 119 12.38 -4.26 1.33
CA MET A 119 11.00 -4.13 1.79
C MET A 119 9.99 -4.49 0.71
N TRP A 120 10.26 -4.10 -0.54
CA TRP A 120 9.43 -4.49 -1.67
C TRP A 120 9.36 -6.02 -1.81
N GLU A 121 10.51 -6.69 -1.71
CA GLU A 121 10.56 -8.14 -1.76
C GLU A 121 9.78 -8.79 -0.61
N LEU A 122 9.85 -8.22 0.59
CA LEU A 122 9.08 -8.70 1.73
C LEU A 122 7.58 -8.54 1.51
N LEU A 123 7.15 -7.39 0.94
CA LEU A 123 5.74 -7.18 0.60
C LEU A 123 5.23 -8.25 -0.36
N LEU A 124 6.00 -8.55 -1.39
CA LEU A 124 5.61 -9.56 -2.38
C LEU A 124 5.44 -10.96 -1.79
N ARG A 125 6.16 -11.28 -0.73
CA ARG A 125 6.05 -12.58 -0.06
C ARG A 125 4.70 -12.81 0.62
N HIS A 126 4.00 -11.75 1.00
CA HIS A 126 2.72 -11.85 1.69
C HIS A 126 1.54 -12.14 0.77
N LYS A 127 1.76 -12.13 -0.54
CA LYS A 127 0.74 -12.47 -1.56
C LYS A 127 -0.54 -11.64 -1.44
N VAL A 128 -0.40 -10.38 -1.09
CA VAL A 128 -1.48 -9.39 -1.07
C VAL A 128 -1.32 -8.51 -2.29
N TYR A 129 -2.42 -8.15 -2.96
CA TYR A 129 -2.35 -7.29 -4.13
C TYR A 129 -1.85 -5.90 -3.75
N ILE A 130 -0.85 -5.40 -4.48
CA ILE A 130 -0.19 -4.14 -4.19
C ILE A 130 -0.51 -3.10 -5.26
N LEU A 131 -1.01 -1.94 -4.83
CA LEU A 131 -1.10 -0.75 -5.66
C LEU A 131 0.06 0.16 -5.31
N ALA A 132 1.03 0.28 -6.22
CA ALA A 132 2.22 1.11 -6.02
C ALA A 132 2.03 2.46 -6.70
N LEU A 133 2.21 3.53 -5.94
CA LEU A 133 2.05 4.90 -6.43
C LEU A 133 3.36 5.61 -6.69
#